data_bd92d512faecae09387703a82b9285e2
#
_entry.id   bd92d512faecae09387703a82b9285e2
#
_cell.length_a   1.000
_cell.length_b   1.000
_cell.length_c   1.000
_cell.angle_alpha   90.00
_cell.angle_beta   90.00
_cell.angle_gamma   90.00
#
_symmetry.space_group_name_H-M   'P 1'
#
loop_
_entity.id
_entity.type
_entity.pdbx_description
1 polymer ?
#
loop_
_entity_poly.entity_id
_entity_poly.type
_entity_poly.pdbx_seq_one_letter_code
_entity_poly.pdbx_strand_id
1 'polypeptide(L)'
;MNLISNILKEKLSNNLSIYFTAGFPELYDTTKVIQELSNAKVDFIEVGLPYSDPLADGPTIQKSSQKALQNGINLDIVFDQLLQIKRTNKTPLVLMGYLNQLLKYGEEKFCQKVVDCGIDTLILPDLPMVEYENHYQSLFNSYGITNVFLITPQTTDERILKIDSYTKSFIYMVASSAITGAKGEISEEQIAYFKRIKSMNLKSKLIIGFGISDHQTFSKACEFAHGAIIGSAFIEHIEKKGIDKIDEFIGSIISQ
;
A
#
# COMPACT_ATOMS: atom_id res chain seq x y z
N MET A 1 -13.79 -14.02 2.37
CA MET A 1 -14.04 -12.66 1.83
C MET A 1 -12.83 -11.85 2.24
N ASN A 2 -12.27 -11.03 1.34
CA ASN A 2 -11.02 -10.28 1.60
C ASN A 2 -11.25 -9.19 2.66
N LEU A 3 -10.31 -9.06 3.63
CA LEU A 3 -10.44 -8.14 4.77
C LEU A 3 -10.57 -6.68 4.33
N ILE A 4 -9.73 -6.25 3.40
CA ILE A 4 -9.77 -4.87 2.87
C ILE A 4 -11.08 -4.60 2.14
N SER A 5 -11.56 -5.56 1.33
CA SER A 5 -12.85 -5.44 0.63
C SER A 5 -14.02 -5.20 1.60
N ASN A 6 -13.98 -5.80 2.79
CA ASN A 6 -15.03 -5.59 3.80
C ASN A 6 -15.00 -4.15 4.33
N ILE A 7 -13.82 -3.65 4.71
CA ILE A 7 -13.66 -2.26 5.17
C ILE A 7 -14.18 -1.28 4.12
N LEU A 8 -13.76 -1.44 2.87
CA LEU A 8 -14.15 -0.55 1.78
C LEU A 8 -15.66 -0.64 1.39
N LYS A 9 -16.37 -1.66 1.87
CA LYS A 9 -17.84 -1.76 1.77
C LYS A 9 -18.55 -1.07 2.92
N GLU A 10 -18.00 -1.16 4.13
CA GLU A 10 -18.56 -0.57 5.34
C GLU A 10 -18.29 0.94 5.37
N LYS A 11 -17.08 1.37 5.00
CA LYS A 11 -16.67 2.77 4.93
C LYS A 11 -16.49 3.18 3.46
N LEU A 12 -17.47 3.88 2.92
CA LEU A 12 -17.55 4.18 1.48
C LEU A 12 -16.61 5.29 1.01
N SER A 13 -16.05 6.09 1.92
CA SER A 13 -15.15 7.20 1.60
C SER A 13 -14.18 7.49 2.75
N ASN A 14 -13.17 8.32 2.49
CA ASN A 14 -12.17 8.77 3.46
C ASN A 14 -11.42 7.63 4.15
N ASN A 15 -11.21 6.49 3.44
CA ASN A 15 -10.36 5.44 3.96
C ASN A 15 -8.91 5.90 3.94
N LEU A 16 -8.26 5.82 5.09
CA LEU A 16 -6.85 6.16 5.24
C LEU A 16 -6.01 4.89 5.37
N SER A 17 -5.07 4.71 4.46
CA SER A 17 -4.01 3.74 4.59
C SER A 17 -2.66 4.42 4.77
N ILE A 18 -1.79 3.79 5.54
CA ILE A 18 -0.41 4.23 5.72
C ILE A 18 0.52 3.16 5.20
N TYR A 19 1.41 3.55 4.29
CA TYR A 19 2.55 2.74 3.88
C TYR A 19 3.75 3.03 4.78
N PHE A 20 4.43 1.98 5.21
CA PHE A 20 5.74 2.08 5.85
C PHE A 20 6.66 0.92 5.43
N THR A 21 7.98 1.12 5.58
CA THR A 21 8.99 0.12 5.26
C THR A 21 9.29 -0.75 6.48
N ALA A 22 9.14 -2.07 6.39
CA ALA A 22 9.48 -2.99 7.47
C ALA A 22 10.98 -2.89 7.85
N GLY A 23 11.29 -2.91 9.15
CA GLY A 23 12.67 -2.74 9.65
C GLY A 23 13.20 -1.31 9.58
N PHE A 24 12.32 -0.31 9.43
CA PHE A 24 12.62 1.12 9.47
C PHE A 24 11.78 1.82 10.54
N PRO A 25 12.34 2.78 11.32
CA PRO A 25 13.74 3.24 11.30
C PRO A 25 14.75 2.25 11.88
N GLU A 26 14.36 1.35 12.77
CA GLU A 26 15.21 0.32 13.35
C GLU A 26 14.69 -1.09 13.03
N LEU A 27 15.58 -2.11 13.13
CA LEU A 27 15.31 -3.49 12.68
C LEU A 27 13.99 -4.07 13.24
N TYR A 28 13.69 -3.82 14.50
CA TYR A 28 12.56 -4.41 15.22
C TYR A 28 11.36 -3.47 15.40
N ASP A 29 11.36 -2.33 14.71
CA ASP A 29 10.30 -1.32 14.85
C ASP A 29 9.01 -1.67 14.08
N THR A 30 9.03 -2.65 13.19
CA THR A 30 7.85 -3.06 12.39
C THR A 30 6.62 -3.29 13.26
N THR A 31 6.75 -4.05 14.33
CA THR A 31 5.62 -4.36 15.23
C THR A 31 5.11 -3.14 15.97
N LYS A 32 6.01 -2.25 16.40
CA LYS A 32 5.66 -1.01 17.09
C LYS A 32 4.93 -0.04 16.16
N VAL A 33 5.42 0.13 14.93
CA VAL A 33 4.77 0.98 13.92
C VAL A 33 3.35 0.48 13.63
N ILE A 34 3.17 -0.83 13.41
CA ILE A 34 1.83 -1.42 13.19
C ILE A 34 0.91 -1.16 14.39
N GLN A 35 1.40 -1.35 15.61
CA GLN A 35 0.61 -1.14 16.82
C GLN A 35 0.17 0.32 16.96
N GLU A 36 1.08 1.28 16.76
CA GLU A 36 0.74 2.70 16.86
C GLU A 36 -0.22 3.16 15.74
N LEU A 37 -0.05 2.68 14.52
CA LEU A 37 -1.00 2.93 13.44
C LEU A 37 -2.40 2.33 13.73
N SER A 38 -2.43 1.13 14.31
CA SER A 38 -3.69 0.50 14.73
C SER A 38 -4.36 1.28 15.86
N ASN A 39 -3.60 1.77 16.84
CA ASN A 39 -4.10 2.64 17.92
C ASN A 39 -4.66 3.96 17.36
N ALA A 40 -3.99 4.53 16.37
CA ALA A 40 -4.43 5.75 15.66
C ALA A 40 -5.62 5.52 14.71
N LYS A 41 -6.13 4.26 14.60
CA LYS A 41 -7.34 3.87 13.86
C LYS A 41 -7.27 4.16 12.36
N VAL A 42 -6.13 3.92 11.72
CA VAL A 42 -6.07 3.86 10.26
C VAL A 42 -6.90 2.66 9.76
N ASP A 43 -7.45 2.75 8.56
CA ASP A 43 -8.37 1.72 8.05
C ASP A 43 -7.65 0.44 7.65
N PHE A 44 -6.46 0.54 7.06
CA PHE A 44 -5.56 -0.57 6.78
C PHE A 44 -4.11 -0.08 6.67
N ILE A 45 -3.16 -0.99 6.73
CA ILE A 45 -1.73 -0.66 6.77
C ILE A 45 -1.00 -1.40 5.65
N GLU A 46 -0.21 -0.68 4.87
CA GLU A 46 0.69 -1.27 3.88
C GLU A 46 2.08 -1.47 4.47
N VAL A 47 2.49 -2.72 4.56
CA VAL A 47 3.83 -3.11 5.00
C VAL A 47 4.70 -3.34 3.77
N GLY A 48 5.62 -2.42 3.52
CA GLY A 48 6.60 -2.51 2.43
C GLY A 48 7.74 -3.47 2.78
N LEU A 49 7.98 -4.45 1.92
CA LEU A 49 9.14 -5.34 2.00
C LEU A 49 10.38 -4.60 1.47
N PRO A 50 11.42 -4.36 2.29
CA PRO A 50 12.62 -3.69 1.83
C PRO A 50 13.28 -4.43 0.66
N TYR A 51 13.62 -3.70 -0.40
CA TYR A 51 14.21 -4.25 -1.60
C TYR A 51 15.38 -3.37 -2.09
N SER A 52 16.41 -4.00 -2.66
CA SER A 52 17.61 -3.30 -3.13
C SER A 52 17.39 -2.50 -4.41
N ASP A 53 16.43 -2.95 -5.25
CA ASP A 53 16.20 -2.42 -6.60
C ASP A 53 14.74 -2.00 -6.83
N PRO A 54 14.19 -1.07 -6.01
CA PRO A 54 12.76 -0.75 -5.96
C PRO A 54 12.36 0.21 -7.09
N LEU A 55 12.12 -0.30 -8.28
CA LEU A 55 11.83 0.47 -9.50
C LEU A 55 10.54 1.32 -9.43
N ALA A 56 9.58 0.91 -8.60
CA ALA A 56 8.29 1.61 -8.48
C ALA A 56 8.28 2.67 -7.36
N ASP A 57 9.32 2.72 -6.52
CA ASP A 57 9.35 3.55 -5.32
C ASP A 57 10.03 4.90 -5.55
N GLY A 58 9.51 5.94 -4.89
CA GLY A 58 10.13 7.26 -4.84
C GLY A 58 11.36 7.31 -3.92
N PRO A 59 12.15 8.40 -3.99
CA PRO A 59 13.44 8.51 -3.26
C PRO A 59 13.35 8.29 -1.75
N THR A 60 12.29 8.77 -1.10
CA THR A 60 12.08 8.61 0.35
C THR A 60 11.91 7.14 0.73
N ILE A 61 11.10 6.39 -0.05
CA ILE A 61 10.87 4.97 0.19
C ILE A 61 12.13 4.16 -0.15
N GLN A 62 12.84 4.48 -1.24
CA GLN A 62 14.13 3.87 -1.56
C GLN A 62 15.15 4.03 -0.42
N LYS A 63 15.25 5.24 0.15
CA LYS A 63 16.14 5.53 1.29
C LYS A 63 15.75 4.72 2.53
N SER A 64 14.46 4.62 2.86
CA SER A 64 13.99 3.83 4.01
C SER A 64 14.24 2.33 3.79
N SER A 65 14.05 1.80 2.57
CA SER A 65 14.39 0.42 2.21
C SER A 65 15.89 0.14 2.35
N GLN A 66 16.74 1.05 1.86
CA GLN A 66 18.19 0.93 2.00
C GLN A 66 18.60 0.92 3.48
N LYS A 67 18.03 1.80 4.30
CA LYS A 67 18.29 1.83 5.75
C LYS A 67 17.85 0.55 6.42
N ALA A 68 16.66 0.03 6.11
CA ALA A 68 16.16 -1.23 6.66
C ALA A 68 17.07 -2.41 6.30
N LEU A 69 17.55 -2.49 5.03
CA LEU A 69 18.51 -3.51 4.61
C LEU A 69 19.84 -3.40 5.35
N GLN A 70 20.34 -2.18 5.60
CA GLN A 70 21.53 -1.93 6.42
C GLN A 70 21.31 -2.35 7.89
N ASN A 71 20.10 -2.22 8.42
CA ASN A 71 19.73 -2.72 9.73
C ASN A 71 19.72 -4.25 9.81
N GLY A 72 19.83 -4.96 8.68
CA GLY A 72 19.87 -6.43 8.61
C GLY A 72 18.53 -7.10 8.38
N ILE A 73 17.49 -6.36 7.98
CA ILE A 73 16.17 -6.93 7.69
C ILE A 73 16.24 -7.92 6.53
N ASN A 74 15.46 -8.96 6.60
CA ASN A 74 15.20 -9.92 5.52
C ASN A 74 13.76 -10.45 5.65
N LEU A 75 13.30 -11.22 4.67
CA LEU A 75 11.91 -11.70 4.63
C LEU A 75 11.56 -12.60 5.83
N ASP A 76 12.48 -13.42 6.31
CA ASP A 76 12.20 -14.28 7.48
C ASP A 76 11.96 -13.43 8.73
N ILE A 77 12.78 -12.40 8.97
CA ILE A 77 12.60 -11.46 10.08
C ILE A 77 11.28 -10.68 9.95
N VAL A 78 10.94 -10.23 8.73
CA VAL A 78 9.65 -9.55 8.50
C VAL A 78 8.49 -10.48 8.85
N PHE A 79 8.47 -11.70 8.34
CA PHE A 79 7.40 -12.65 8.64
C PHE A 79 7.33 -13.00 10.12
N ASP A 80 8.46 -13.15 10.81
CA ASP A 80 8.48 -13.39 12.25
C ASP A 80 7.87 -12.23 13.04
N GLN A 81 8.17 -10.97 12.69
CA GLN A 81 7.58 -9.78 13.29
C GLN A 81 6.06 -9.69 13.01
N LEU A 82 5.63 -10.00 11.78
CA LEU A 82 4.22 -10.02 11.42
C LEU A 82 3.43 -11.11 12.16
N LEU A 83 4.03 -12.29 12.35
CA LEU A 83 3.44 -13.37 13.16
C LEU A 83 3.28 -12.98 14.63
N GLN A 84 4.24 -12.25 15.20
CA GLN A 84 4.16 -11.75 16.58
C GLN A 84 2.96 -10.81 16.77
N ILE A 85 2.79 -9.84 15.85
CA ILE A 85 1.74 -8.83 15.96
C ILE A 85 0.35 -9.35 15.58
N LYS A 86 0.24 -10.44 14.82
CA LYS A 86 -1.03 -11.00 14.33
C LYS A 86 -2.11 -11.15 15.40
N ARG A 87 -1.73 -11.54 16.62
CA ARG A 87 -2.70 -11.81 17.71
C ARG A 87 -3.29 -10.55 18.32
N THR A 88 -2.58 -9.45 18.28
CA THR A 88 -2.95 -8.19 18.93
C THR A 88 -3.42 -7.13 17.95
N ASN A 89 -2.91 -7.15 16.72
CA ASN A 89 -3.32 -6.22 15.67
C ASN A 89 -4.69 -6.62 15.09
N LYS A 90 -5.59 -5.64 15.01
CA LYS A 90 -6.93 -5.79 14.41
C LYS A 90 -7.04 -5.07 13.06
N THR A 91 -6.12 -4.16 12.76
CA THR A 91 -6.11 -3.40 11.52
C THR A 91 -5.59 -4.30 10.39
N PRO A 92 -6.34 -4.50 9.30
CA PRO A 92 -5.88 -5.31 8.18
C PRO A 92 -4.57 -4.82 7.59
N LEU A 93 -3.71 -5.77 7.24
CA LEU A 93 -2.41 -5.52 6.63
C LEU A 93 -2.46 -5.88 5.14
N VAL A 94 -1.79 -5.07 4.35
CA VAL A 94 -1.45 -5.33 2.95
C VAL A 94 0.06 -5.47 2.87
N LEU A 95 0.56 -6.50 2.21
CA LEU A 95 1.99 -6.68 2.02
C LEU A 95 2.39 -6.19 0.63
N MET A 96 3.29 -5.21 0.57
CA MET A 96 3.81 -4.66 -0.68
C MET A 96 5.26 -5.06 -0.87
N GLY A 97 5.56 -5.66 -2.03
CA GLY A 97 6.92 -6.10 -2.38
C GLY A 97 7.09 -6.23 -3.88
N TYR A 98 8.18 -6.84 -4.30
CA TYR A 98 8.53 -7.03 -5.70
C TYR A 98 8.51 -8.51 -6.08
N LEU A 99 8.16 -8.80 -7.32
CA LEU A 99 8.04 -10.17 -7.82
C LEU A 99 9.32 -11.00 -7.60
N ASN A 100 10.49 -10.38 -7.78
CA ASN A 100 11.76 -11.05 -7.55
C ASN A 100 11.96 -11.54 -6.10
N GLN A 101 11.43 -10.81 -5.11
CA GLN A 101 11.49 -11.24 -3.70
C GLN A 101 10.65 -12.49 -3.48
N LEU A 102 9.46 -12.56 -4.07
CA LEU A 102 8.58 -13.72 -4.03
C LEU A 102 9.22 -14.93 -4.71
N LEU A 103 9.75 -14.75 -5.94
CA LEU A 103 10.45 -15.79 -6.69
C LEU A 103 11.65 -16.35 -5.92
N LYS A 104 12.50 -15.47 -5.37
CA LYS A 104 13.70 -15.87 -4.62
C LYS A 104 13.37 -16.59 -3.30
N TYR A 105 12.28 -16.21 -2.64
CA TYR A 105 11.83 -16.85 -1.40
C TYR A 105 11.19 -18.22 -1.64
N GLY A 106 10.66 -18.43 -2.84
CA GLY A 106 9.84 -19.56 -3.28
C GLY A 106 8.36 -19.24 -3.18
N GLU A 107 7.67 -19.35 -4.31
CA GLU A 107 6.30 -18.87 -4.49
C GLU A 107 5.30 -19.43 -3.47
N GLU A 108 5.25 -20.75 -3.34
CA GLU A 108 4.35 -21.42 -2.38
C GLU A 108 4.72 -21.10 -0.93
N LYS A 109 6.02 -21.10 -0.62
CA LYS A 109 6.53 -20.76 0.73
C LYS A 109 6.17 -19.33 1.11
N PHE A 110 6.30 -18.40 0.16
CA PHE A 110 5.93 -16.99 0.35
C PHE A 110 4.42 -16.86 0.61
N CYS A 111 3.59 -17.46 -0.24
CA CYS A 111 2.14 -17.42 -0.08
C CYS A 111 1.70 -18.03 1.26
N GLN A 112 2.30 -19.15 1.67
CA GLN A 112 2.01 -19.76 2.97
C GLN A 112 2.36 -18.82 4.13
N LYS A 113 3.55 -18.20 4.11
CA LYS A 113 3.97 -17.24 5.14
C LYS A 113 3.05 -16.02 5.22
N VAL A 114 2.60 -15.50 4.08
CA VAL A 114 1.62 -14.39 4.02
C VAL A 114 0.33 -14.77 4.75
N VAL A 115 -0.22 -15.93 4.44
CA VAL A 115 -1.47 -16.44 5.08
C VAL A 115 -1.25 -16.74 6.56
N ASP A 116 -0.12 -17.33 6.92
CA ASP A 116 0.25 -17.59 8.32
C ASP A 116 0.24 -16.29 9.14
N CYS A 117 0.68 -15.17 8.54
CA CYS A 117 0.61 -13.84 9.16
C CYS A 117 -0.82 -13.26 9.22
N GLY A 118 -1.81 -13.91 8.61
CA GLY A 118 -3.20 -13.42 8.55
C GLY A 118 -3.41 -12.33 7.50
N ILE A 119 -2.53 -12.25 6.52
CA ILE A 119 -2.60 -11.30 5.40
C ILE A 119 -3.23 -12.03 4.20
N ASP A 120 -4.15 -11.37 3.52
CA ASP A 120 -4.84 -11.90 2.33
C ASP A 120 -4.73 -10.98 1.11
N THR A 121 -3.92 -9.92 1.21
CA THR A 121 -3.80 -8.90 0.16
C THR A 121 -2.34 -8.57 -0.10
N LEU A 122 -1.93 -8.69 -1.37
CA LEU A 122 -0.60 -8.35 -1.86
C LEU A 122 -0.65 -7.18 -2.85
N ILE A 123 0.40 -6.39 -2.87
CA ILE A 123 0.72 -5.42 -3.93
C ILE A 123 2.07 -5.82 -4.52
N LEU A 124 2.08 -6.22 -5.79
CA LEU A 124 3.29 -6.52 -6.56
C LEU A 124 3.31 -5.61 -7.78
N PRO A 125 3.93 -4.42 -7.70
CA PRO A 125 3.85 -3.39 -8.74
C PRO A 125 4.45 -3.84 -10.08
N ASP A 126 5.41 -4.73 -10.03
CA ASP A 126 6.16 -5.27 -11.17
C ASP A 126 5.61 -6.61 -11.69
N LEU A 127 4.49 -7.12 -11.15
CA LEU A 127 3.87 -8.35 -11.65
C LEU A 127 3.16 -8.08 -12.99
N PRO A 128 3.65 -8.66 -14.11
CA PRO A 128 2.99 -8.49 -15.40
C PRO A 128 1.61 -9.16 -15.41
N MET A 129 0.62 -8.52 -16.07
CA MET A 129 -0.74 -9.07 -16.16
C MET A 129 -0.77 -10.45 -16.82
N VAL A 130 0.08 -10.68 -17.81
CA VAL A 130 0.17 -11.98 -18.51
C VAL A 130 0.64 -13.08 -17.55
N GLU A 131 1.64 -12.79 -16.72
CA GLU A 131 2.12 -13.74 -15.70
C GLU A 131 1.06 -13.97 -14.61
N TYR A 132 0.35 -12.90 -14.22
CA TYR A 132 -0.77 -13.05 -13.30
C TYR A 132 -1.83 -14.00 -13.88
N GLU A 133 -2.25 -13.81 -15.12
CA GLU A 133 -3.28 -14.64 -15.76
C GLU A 133 -2.85 -16.09 -15.93
N ASN A 134 -1.62 -16.31 -16.35
CA ASN A 134 -1.14 -17.65 -16.70
C ASN A 134 -0.74 -18.49 -15.47
N HIS A 135 -0.32 -17.84 -14.37
CA HIS A 135 0.25 -18.55 -13.23
C HIS A 135 -0.25 -18.02 -11.89
N TYR A 136 -0.02 -16.74 -11.56
CA TYR A 136 -0.24 -16.22 -10.22
C TYR A 136 -1.70 -16.17 -9.79
N GLN A 137 -2.65 -16.02 -10.72
CA GLN A 137 -4.08 -16.04 -10.40
C GLN A 137 -4.48 -17.37 -9.73
N SER A 138 -4.04 -18.48 -10.30
CA SER A 138 -4.33 -19.82 -9.74
C SER A 138 -3.63 -20.02 -8.41
N LEU A 139 -2.34 -19.68 -8.33
CA LEU A 139 -1.53 -19.78 -7.12
C LEU A 139 -2.14 -18.95 -5.99
N PHE A 140 -2.39 -17.67 -6.19
CA PHE A 140 -2.94 -16.80 -5.16
C PHE A 140 -4.34 -17.22 -4.71
N ASN A 141 -5.19 -17.65 -5.66
CA ASN A 141 -6.51 -18.16 -5.32
C ASN A 141 -6.45 -19.41 -4.42
N SER A 142 -5.49 -20.31 -4.63
CA SER A 142 -5.33 -21.53 -3.80
C SER A 142 -4.99 -21.22 -2.34
N TYR A 143 -4.34 -20.06 -2.09
CA TYR A 143 -4.03 -19.55 -0.75
C TYR A 143 -5.03 -18.51 -0.24
N GLY A 144 -6.06 -18.16 -1.00
CA GLY A 144 -7.01 -17.10 -0.63
C GLY A 144 -6.42 -15.69 -0.67
N ILE A 145 -5.31 -15.49 -1.39
CA ILE A 145 -4.62 -14.22 -1.55
C ILE A 145 -5.23 -13.43 -2.71
N THR A 146 -5.31 -12.12 -2.56
CA THR A 146 -5.77 -11.18 -3.57
C THR A 146 -4.62 -10.27 -3.98
N ASN A 147 -4.37 -10.13 -5.29
CA ASN A 147 -3.44 -9.12 -5.80
C ASN A 147 -4.16 -7.80 -6.05
N VAL A 148 -3.54 -6.70 -5.65
CA VAL A 148 -3.94 -5.33 -5.97
C VAL A 148 -3.19 -4.88 -7.20
N PHE A 149 -3.91 -4.36 -8.19
CA PHE A 149 -3.32 -3.86 -9.43
C PHE A 149 -3.18 -2.34 -9.38
N LEU A 150 -2.11 -1.85 -10.00
CA LEU A 150 -1.82 -0.44 -10.14
C LEU A 150 -2.27 0.08 -11.50
N ILE A 151 -2.83 1.28 -11.50
CA ILE A 151 -3.08 2.05 -12.72
C ILE A 151 -2.42 3.43 -12.62
N THR A 152 -2.00 3.94 -13.77
CA THR A 152 -1.33 5.23 -13.93
C THR A 152 -2.08 6.10 -14.93
N PRO A 153 -1.78 7.39 -15.07
CA PRO A 153 -2.36 8.24 -16.12
C PRO A 153 -2.22 7.68 -17.54
N GLN A 154 -1.14 6.90 -17.79
CA GLN A 154 -0.84 6.28 -19.09
C GLN A 154 -1.54 4.93 -19.30
N THR A 155 -2.17 4.36 -18.28
CA THR A 155 -2.88 3.08 -18.43
C THR A 155 -4.09 3.27 -19.33
N THR A 156 -4.22 2.42 -20.36
CA THR A 156 -5.33 2.48 -21.32
C THR A 156 -6.66 2.06 -20.67
N ASP A 157 -7.76 2.57 -21.17
CA ASP A 157 -9.10 2.26 -20.65
C ASP A 157 -9.40 0.76 -20.75
N GLU A 158 -9.00 0.11 -21.87
CA GLU A 158 -9.12 -1.34 -22.03
C GLU A 158 -8.40 -2.11 -20.92
N ARG A 159 -7.16 -1.72 -20.61
CA ARG A 159 -6.38 -2.34 -19.52
C ARG A 159 -7.01 -2.09 -18.16
N ILE A 160 -7.56 -0.90 -17.93
CA ILE A 160 -8.25 -0.57 -16.68
C ILE A 160 -9.50 -1.44 -16.50
N LEU A 161 -10.33 -1.60 -17.53
CA LEU A 161 -11.50 -2.48 -17.49
C LEU A 161 -11.12 -3.95 -17.26
N LYS A 162 -10.02 -4.39 -17.86
CA LYS A 162 -9.45 -5.72 -17.61
C LYS A 162 -9.02 -5.89 -16.16
N ILE A 163 -8.29 -4.92 -15.60
CA ILE A 163 -7.91 -4.89 -14.19
C ILE A 163 -9.14 -4.92 -13.27
N ASP A 164 -10.17 -4.12 -13.57
CA ASP A 164 -11.41 -4.10 -12.80
C ASP A 164 -12.10 -5.47 -12.75
N SER A 165 -12.02 -6.25 -13.84
CA SER A 165 -12.59 -7.60 -13.89
C SER A 165 -11.88 -8.62 -13.00
N TYR A 166 -10.59 -8.43 -12.72
CA TYR A 166 -9.78 -9.30 -11.86
C TYR A 166 -9.72 -8.85 -10.39
N THR A 167 -9.99 -7.57 -10.15
CA THR A 167 -9.83 -6.97 -8.82
C THR A 167 -10.87 -7.50 -7.83
N LYS A 168 -10.40 -8.01 -6.69
CA LYS A 168 -11.26 -8.49 -5.57
C LYS A 168 -11.19 -7.61 -4.33
N SER A 169 -10.25 -6.65 -4.29
CA SER A 169 -10.04 -5.72 -3.18
C SER A 169 -10.23 -4.27 -3.67
N PHE A 170 -9.17 -3.63 -4.12
CA PHE A 170 -9.21 -2.28 -4.68
C PHE A 170 -8.23 -2.14 -5.85
N ILE A 171 -8.38 -1.08 -6.63
CA ILE A 171 -7.41 -0.66 -7.64
C ILE A 171 -6.59 0.48 -7.04
N TYR A 172 -5.26 0.34 -7.08
CA TYR A 172 -4.33 1.37 -6.64
C TYR A 172 -4.11 2.39 -7.76
N MET A 173 -4.57 3.62 -7.55
CA MET A 173 -4.35 4.72 -8.49
C MET A 173 -3.05 5.44 -8.16
N VAL A 174 -2.05 5.25 -9.00
CA VAL A 174 -0.78 5.98 -8.91
C VAL A 174 -1.00 7.36 -9.53
N ALA A 175 -1.09 8.39 -8.71
CA ALA A 175 -1.01 9.75 -9.18
C ALA A 175 0.43 10.02 -9.64
N SER A 176 0.62 10.49 -10.87
CA SER A 176 1.93 10.67 -11.51
C SER A 176 3.00 11.21 -10.54
N SER A 177 4.20 10.63 -10.59
CA SER A 177 5.38 11.03 -9.82
C SER A 177 6.02 12.36 -10.25
N ALA A 178 5.48 13.04 -11.23
CA ALA A 178 5.94 14.35 -11.64
C ALA A 178 5.50 15.39 -10.59
N ILE A 179 6.38 15.64 -9.63
CA ILE A 179 6.33 16.81 -8.76
C ILE A 179 6.65 18.04 -9.62
N THR A 180 5.68 18.48 -10.39
CA THR A 180 5.73 19.78 -11.11
C THR A 180 4.59 20.64 -10.60
N GLY A 181 4.68 21.01 -9.34
CA GLY A 181 3.78 21.93 -8.66
C GLY A 181 4.38 22.34 -7.33
N ALA A 182 3.94 23.43 -6.73
CA ALA A 182 4.29 23.78 -5.37
C ALA A 182 3.95 22.59 -4.44
N LYS A 183 4.82 22.27 -3.48
CA LYS A 183 4.61 21.17 -2.53
C LYS A 183 3.20 21.28 -1.93
N GLY A 184 2.35 20.27 -2.15
CA GLY A 184 1.04 20.17 -1.51
C GLY A 184 -0.17 20.43 -2.40
N GLU A 185 -0.03 20.64 -3.71
CA GLU A 185 -1.18 20.80 -4.61
C GLU A 185 -1.30 19.67 -5.63
N ILE A 186 -2.53 19.18 -5.82
CA ILE A 186 -2.86 18.21 -6.86
C ILE A 186 -2.99 18.98 -8.18
N SER A 187 -2.19 18.62 -9.19
CA SER A 187 -2.16 19.31 -10.47
C SER A 187 -3.46 19.12 -11.28
N GLU A 188 -3.72 20.03 -12.24
CA GLU A 188 -4.86 19.89 -13.16
C GLU A 188 -4.81 18.58 -13.96
N GLU A 189 -3.63 18.12 -14.33
CA GLU A 189 -3.44 16.84 -15.04
C GLU A 189 -3.83 15.64 -14.17
N GLN A 190 -3.48 15.68 -12.87
CA GLN A 190 -3.90 14.66 -11.91
C GLN A 190 -5.42 14.68 -11.72
N ILE A 191 -6.02 15.88 -11.61
CA ILE A 191 -7.48 16.03 -11.52
C ILE A 191 -8.17 15.47 -12.78
N ALA A 192 -7.63 15.75 -13.96
CA ALA A 192 -8.17 15.23 -15.22
C ALA A 192 -8.11 13.69 -15.24
N TYR A 193 -6.99 13.11 -14.81
CA TYR A 193 -6.85 11.66 -14.66
C TYR A 193 -7.88 11.09 -13.68
N PHE A 194 -8.03 11.67 -12.50
CA PHE A 194 -8.99 11.18 -11.50
C PHE A 194 -10.43 11.26 -12.02
N LYS A 195 -10.79 12.35 -12.70
CA LYS A 195 -12.11 12.49 -13.34
C LYS A 195 -12.34 11.44 -14.42
N ARG A 196 -11.32 11.15 -15.26
CA ARG A 196 -11.39 10.07 -16.27
C ARG A 196 -11.71 8.73 -15.61
N ILE A 197 -10.94 8.34 -14.58
CA ILE A 197 -11.15 7.05 -13.92
C ILE A 197 -12.53 6.99 -13.24
N LYS A 198 -12.93 8.07 -12.57
CA LYS A 198 -14.26 8.16 -11.93
C LYS A 198 -15.40 8.01 -12.93
N SER A 199 -15.26 8.56 -14.15
CA SER A 199 -16.28 8.46 -15.21
C SER A 199 -16.43 7.05 -15.80
N MET A 200 -15.45 6.17 -15.61
CA MET A 200 -15.51 4.77 -16.10
C MET A 200 -16.47 3.90 -15.30
N ASN A 201 -16.97 4.35 -14.14
CA ASN A 201 -17.91 3.62 -13.28
C ASN A 201 -17.47 2.19 -12.98
N LEU A 202 -16.19 2.01 -12.58
CA LEU A 202 -15.60 0.73 -12.25
C LEU A 202 -16.33 0.07 -11.07
N LYS A 203 -16.36 -1.27 -11.05
CA LYS A 203 -16.94 -2.06 -9.94
C LYS A 203 -16.04 -2.03 -8.70
N SER A 204 -14.74 -1.97 -8.93
CA SER A 204 -13.72 -1.98 -7.88
C SER A 204 -13.65 -0.65 -7.14
N LYS A 205 -13.30 -0.71 -5.87
CA LYS A 205 -12.96 0.46 -5.09
C LYS A 205 -11.64 1.05 -5.56
N LEU A 206 -11.50 2.36 -5.47
CA LEU A 206 -10.32 3.11 -5.92
C LEU A 206 -9.64 3.70 -4.71
N ILE A 207 -8.33 3.51 -4.59
CA ILE A 207 -7.50 4.13 -3.55
C ILE A 207 -6.36 4.86 -4.24
N ILE A 208 -6.18 6.15 -3.93
CA ILE A 208 -5.13 6.98 -4.51
C ILE A 208 -3.88 6.92 -3.63
N GLY A 209 -2.76 6.62 -4.23
CA GLY A 209 -1.43 6.76 -3.63
C GLY A 209 -0.53 7.69 -4.42
N PHE A 210 0.56 8.12 -3.81
CA PHE A 210 1.51 9.12 -4.27
C PHE A 210 1.02 10.58 -4.24
N GLY A 211 1.86 11.46 -3.70
CA GLY A 211 1.59 12.88 -3.61
C GLY A 211 0.61 13.30 -2.50
N ILE A 212 0.19 12.36 -1.64
CA ILE A 212 -0.65 12.63 -0.49
C ILE A 212 0.23 12.80 0.74
N SER A 213 0.17 13.95 1.41
CA SER A 213 1.08 14.29 2.50
C SER A 213 0.42 14.95 3.72
N ASP A 214 -0.79 15.47 3.57
CA ASP A 214 -1.50 16.29 4.55
C ASP A 214 -3.02 16.16 4.40
N HIS A 215 -3.75 16.84 5.29
CA HIS A 215 -5.22 16.85 5.27
C HIS A 215 -5.80 17.36 3.94
N GLN A 216 -5.22 18.40 3.36
CA GLN A 216 -5.73 19.01 2.14
C GLN A 216 -5.64 18.05 0.95
N THR A 217 -4.48 17.44 0.75
CA THR A 217 -4.25 16.47 -0.33
C THR A 217 -5.04 15.18 -0.10
N PHE A 218 -5.19 14.72 1.16
CA PHE A 218 -6.02 13.57 1.51
C PHE A 218 -7.50 13.84 1.20
N SER A 219 -8.04 14.95 1.69
CA SER A 219 -9.45 15.33 1.45
C SER A 219 -9.72 15.47 -0.06
N LYS A 220 -8.80 16.09 -0.79
CA LYS A 220 -8.93 16.24 -2.24
C LYS A 220 -8.91 14.90 -2.99
N ALA A 221 -8.05 13.96 -2.60
CA ALA A 221 -8.04 12.61 -3.17
C ALA A 221 -9.37 11.88 -2.91
N CYS A 222 -9.94 12.04 -1.73
CA CYS A 222 -11.21 11.42 -1.34
C CYS A 222 -12.45 11.97 -2.10
N GLU A 223 -12.34 13.13 -2.78
CA GLU A 223 -13.39 13.58 -3.71
C GLU A 223 -13.51 12.67 -4.95
N PHE A 224 -12.43 11.99 -5.33
CA PHE A 224 -12.34 11.18 -6.55
C PHE A 224 -12.26 9.68 -6.30
N ALA A 225 -11.82 9.26 -5.11
CA ALA A 225 -11.61 7.88 -4.75
C ALA A 225 -12.25 7.54 -3.39
N HIS A 226 -12.21 6.27 -3.00
CA HIS A 226 -12.76 5.78 -1.74
C HIS A 226 -11.83 6.03 -0.55
N GLY A 227 -10.59 6.46 -0.82
CA GLY A 227 -9.59 6.75 0.17
C GLY A 227 -8.23 7.03 -0.45
N ALA A 228 -7.23 7.20 0.41
CA ALA A 228 -5.86 7.42 -0.02
C ALA A 228 -4.83 6.71 0.86
N ILE A 229 -3.63 6.53 0.29
CA ILE A 229 -2.47 5.92 0.91
C ILE A 229 -1.39 6.99 1.06
N ILE A 230 -0.83 7.11 2.26
CA ILE A 230 0.25 8.04 2.57
C ILE A 230 1.50 7.21 2.89
N GLY A 231 2.57 7.41 2.13
CA GLY A 231 3.84 6.73 2.35
C GLY A 231 4.97 7.69 2.71
N SER A 232 5.50 8.43 1.73
CA SER A 232 6.71 9.25 1.91
C SER A 232 6.61 10.24 3.07
N ALA A 233 5.48 10.95 3.21
CA ALA A 233 5.29 11.90 4.30
C ALA A 233 5.31 11.20 5.68
N PHE A 234 4.76 10.00 5.78
CA PHE A 234 4.80 9.20 7.00
C PHE A 234 6.21 8.71 7.32
N ILE A 235 6.94 8.18 6.34
CA ILE A 235 8.34 7.76 6.49
C ILE A 235 9.20 8.92 7.00
N GLU A 236 9.05 10.12 6.41
CA GLU A 236 9.76 11.32 6.85
C GLU A 236 9.35 11.75 8.27
N HIS A 237 8.08 11.59 8.63
CA HIS A 237 7.61 11.93 9.96
C HIS A 237 8.25 11.03 11.03
N ILE A 238 8.21 9.71 10.85
CA ILE A 238 8.80 8.79 11.84
C ILE A 238 10.33 8.89 11.90
N GLU A 239 10.99 9.22 10.77
CA GLU A 239 12.45 9.49 10.76
C GLU A 239 12.81 10.72 11.60
N LYS A 240 12.00 11.80 11.51
CA LYS A 240 12.29 13.08 12.16
C LYS A 240 11.78 13.18 13.60
N LYS A 241 10.60 12.61 13.87
CA LYS A 241 9.90 12.80 15.16
C LYS A 241 9.78 11.53 16.00
N GLY A 242 10.06 10.37 15.40
CA GLY A 242 9.98 9.07 16.07
C GLY A 242 8.59 8.44 16.02
N ILE A 243 8.54 7.16 16.34
CA ILE A 243 7.34 6.30 16.27
C ILE A 243 6.28 6.75 17.30
N ASP A 244 6.70 7.25 18.45
CA ASP A 244 5.81 7.71 19.53
C ASP A 244 4.96 8.95 19.15
N LYS A 245 5.17 9.51 17.95
CA LYS A 245 4.44 10.65 17.39
C LYS A 245 3.55 10.30 16.19
N ILE A 246 3.25 9.03 16.02
CA ILE A 246 2.37 8.55 14.94
C ILE A 246 0.95 9.09 15.10
N ASP A 247 0.42 9.15 16.32
CA ASP A 247 -0.90 9.70 16.63
C ASP A 247 -1.03 11.18 16.22
N GLU A 248 0.02 11.99 16.45
CA GLU A 248 0.04 13.39 16.01
C GLU A 248 -0.02 13.50 14.48
N PHE A 249 0.71 12.63 13.77
CA PHE A 249 0.67 12.60 12.31
C PHE A 249 -0.71 12.23 11.78
N ILE A 250 -1.27 11.12 12.26
CA ILE A 250 -2.59 10.65 11.82
C ILE A 250 -3.67 11.68 12.17
N GLY A 251 -3.62 12.26 13.37
CA GLY A 251 -4.51 13.34 13.78
C GLY A 251 -4.46 14.53 12.82
N SER A 252 -3.27 14.94 12.35
CA SER A 252 -3.12 16.04 11.38
C SER A 252 -3.68 15.72 9.98
N ILE A 253 -3.85 14.45 9.63
CA ILE A 253 -4.43 14.04 8.35
C ILE A 253 -5.97 14.01 8.42
N ILE A 254 -6.55 13.45 9.51
CA ILE A 254 -7.98 13.20 9.60
C ILE A 254 -8.78 14.32 10.29
N SER A 255 -8.13 15.18 11.07
CA SER A 255 -8.79 16.26 11.80
C SER A 255 -8.59 17.61 11.07
N GLN A 256 -9.70 18.33 10.87
CA GLN A 256 -9.66 19.78 10.68
C GLN A 256 -9.63 20.47 12.03
#